data_991e7d389fde6e75bdda1ea785c90827
#
_entry.id   991e7d389fde6e75bdda1ea785c90827
#
_cell.length_a   1.000
_cell.length_b   1.000
_cell.length_c   1.000
_cell.angle_alpha   90.00
_cell.angle_beta   90.00
_cell.angle_gamma   90.00
#
_symmetry.space_group_name_H-M   'P 1'
#
loop_
_entity.id
_entity.type
_entity.pdbx_description
1 polymer ?
#
loop_
_entity_poly.entity_id
_entity_poly.type
_entity_poly.pdbx_seq_one_letter_code
_entity_poly.pdbx_strand_id
1 'polypeptide(L)'
;VKDESYRFGLNAFKVLGGSFAMARYIAKETGKDVSELPYSVLTSEKLREEFGQATFFTATDGNHGRGVAWAANRLGQKAVVHMPKGTTQTRLENIAKEGAQVDIQEMNYDDCVRLAAKEADETPRGVIVQDTAWDGYEEIPAWIMQGYGTMAMEAGEQLKAQGCERPTHIFVQAGVGSLAGAVVGYFANLYADNPPTFVVVEAEAAACLYKGAAAGDGDIRIVDGDMQTIMAGLACGEPNTISWDILKNHVKVFIAAPDWVAANGMRMLAAPIKGDAAITSGESG
;
A
#
# COMPACT_ATOMS: atom_id res chain seq x y z
N VAL A 1 9.65 -15.79 -1.78
CA VAL A 1 9.49 -14.33 -1.92
C VAL A 1 8.50 -14.05 -3.04
N LYS A 2 7.51 -13.18 -2.78
CA LYS A 2 6.64 -12.64 -3.83
C LYS A 2 7.30 -11.38 -4.38
N ASP A 3 7.88 -11.50 -5.56
CA ASP A 3 8.63 -10.42 -6.20
C ASP A 3 7.68 -9.51 -7.00
N GLU A 4 7.54 -8.26 -6.57
CA GLU A 4 6.72 -7.23 -7.19
C GLU A 4 7.55 -6.21 -8.02
N SER A 5 8.85 -6.44 -8.20
CA SER A 5 9.73 -5.52 -8.93
C SER A 5 9.35 -5.34 -10.41
N TYR A 6 8.60 -6.28 -10.98
CA TYR A 6 8.13 -6.22 -12.37
C TYR A 6 6.70 -5.67 -12.54
N ARG A 7 6.01 -5.32 -11.44
CA ARG A 7 4.61 -4.89 -11.50
C ARG A 7 4.46 -3.61 -12.35
N PHE A 8 3.86 -3.75 -13.51
CA PHE A 8 3.60 -2.68 -14.48
C PHE A 8 4.80 -1.76 -14.82
N GLY A 9 6.02 -2.21 -14.58
CA GLY A 9 7.23 -1.41 -14.74
C GLY A 9 7.46 -0.35 -13.65
N LEU A 10 6.71 -0.41 -12.55
CA LEU A 10 6.78 0.56 -11.46
C LEU A 10 7.67 0.11 -10.30
N ASN A 11 8.19 -1.11 -10.32
CA ASN A 11 9.00 -1.71 -9.25
C ASN A 11 8.33 -1.70 -7.86
N ALA A 12 7.01 -1.74 -7.79
CA ALA A 12 6.27 -1.67 -6.54
C ALA A 12 4.84 -2.19 -6.70
N PHE A 13 4.30 -2.80 -5.62
CA PHE A 13 2.95 -3.37 -5.60
C PHE A 13 1.85 -2.32 -5.37
N LYS A 14 2.17 -1.15 -4.84
CA LYS A 14 1.16 -0.17 -4.35
C LYS A 14 0.20 0.33 -5.44
N VAL A 15 0.59 0.25 -6.70
CA VAL A 15 -0.29 0.53 -7.85
C VAL A 15 -1.54 -0.36 -7.87
N LEU A 16 -1.47 -1.60 -7.38
CA LEU A 16 -2.62 -2.51 -7.33
C LEU A 16 -3.76 -1.93 -6.49
N GLY A 17 -3.44 -1.37 -5.32
CA GLY A 17 -4.42 -0.73 -4.45
C GLY A 17 -5.00 0.54 -5.06
N GLY A 18 -4.13 1.48 -5.47
CA GLY A 18 -4.57 2.76 -6.02
C GLY A 18 -5.42 2.61 -7.29
N SER A 19 -5.01 1.75 -8.23
CA SER A 19 -5.76 1.54 -9.47
C SER A 19 -7.12 0.88 -9.23
N PHE A 20 -7.18 -0.11 -8.32
CA PHE A 20 -8.45 -0.76 -7.98
C PHE A 20 -9.41 0.18 -7.27
N ALA A 21 -8.92 0.97 -6.32
CA ALA A 21 -9.74 1.96 -5.62
C ALA A 21 -10.32 3.01 -6.58
N MET A 22 -9.51 3.51 -7.52
CA MET A 22 -10.01 4.44 -8.55
C MET A 22 -11.06 3.77 -9.46
N ALA A 23 -10.86 2.51 -9.86
CA ALA A 23 -11.84 1.77 -10.65
C ALA A 23 -13.16 1.60 -9.88
N ARG A 24 -13.10 1.27 -8.59
CA ARG A 24 -14.27 1.18 -7.71
C ARG A 24 -14.98 2.52 -7.56
N TYR A 25 -14.22 3.60 -7.41
CA TYR A 25 -14.78 4.95 -7.34
C TYR A 25 -15.51 5.31 -8.64
N ILE A 26 -14.90 5.10 -9.80
CA ILE A 26 -15.52 5.34 -11.10
C ILE A 26 -16.79 4.48 -11.29
N ALA A 27 -16.73 3.20 -10.90
CA ALA A 27 -17.88 2.30 -10.92
C ALA A 27 -19.05 2.84 -10.09
N LYS A 28 -18.77 3.26 -8.85
CA LYS A 28 -19.77 3.85 -7.93
C LYS A 28 -20.40 5.10 -8.54
N GLU A 29 -19.59 6.03 -9.05
CA GLU A 29 -20.07 7.31 -9.60
C GLU A 29 -20.87 7.13 -10.91
N THR A 30 -20.57 6.09 -11.68
CA THR A 30 -21.28 5.77 -12.94
C THR A 30 -22.42 4.77 -12.75
N GLY A 31 -22.64 4.28 -11.51
CA GLY A 31 -23.70 3.31 -11.20
C GLY A 31 -23.47 1.93 -11.82
N LYS A 32 -22.21 1.58 -12.16
CA LYS A 32 -21.83 0.30 -12.78
C LYS A 32 -21.23 -0.64 -11.75
N ASP A 33 -21.33 -1.95 -12.00
CA ASP A 33 -20.55 -2.92 -11.27
C ASP A 33 -19.08 -2.89 -11.74
N VAL A 34 -18.13 -3.05 -10.82
CA VAL A 34 -16.70 -3.02 -11.17
C VAL A 34 -16.30 -4.16 -12.10
N SER A 35 -17.01 -5.29 -12.08
CA SER A 35 -16.81 -6.40 -13.00
C SER A 35 -17.16 -6.07 -14.46
N GLU A 36 -17.98 -5.04 -14.68
CA GLU A 36 -18.33 -4.52 -16.01
C GLU A 36 -17.29 -3.55 -16.55
N LEU A 37 -16.30 -3.18 -15.75
CA LEU A 37 -15.27 -2.20 -16.05
C LEU A 37 -13.86 -2.82 -16.19
N PRO A 38 -13.64 -3.77 -17.11
CA PRO A 38 -12.28 -4.25 -17.40
C PRO A 38 -11.39 -3.10 -17.87
N TYR A 39 -10.08 -3.27 -17.81
CA TYR A 39 -9.11 -2.22 -18.14
C TYR A 39 -9.39 -1.50 -19.48
N SER A 40 -9.77 -2.25 -20.51
CA SER A 40 -10.13 -1.69 -21.83
C SER A 40 -11.34 -0.76 -21.79
N VAL A 41 -12.29 -1.00 -20.89
CA VAL A 41 -13.46 -0.12 -20.68
C VAL A 41 -13.07 1.07 -19.82
N LEU A 42 -12.35 0.84 -18.71
CA LEU A 42 -11.87 1.89 -17.81
C LEU A 42 -11.04 2.97 -18.53
N THR A 43 -10.27 2.58 -19.54
CA THR A 43 -9.41 3.49 -20.30
C THR A 43 -10.06 4.00 -21.60
N SER A 44 -11.33 3.64 -21.86
CA SER A 44 -12.04 4.06 -23.06
C SER A 44 -12.44 5.54 -23.04
N GLU A 45 -12.47 6.17 -24.19
CA GLU A 45 -12.93 7.54 -24.38
C GLU A 45 -14.39 7.71 -23.94
N LYS A 46 -15.23 6.71 -24.26
CA LYS A 46 -16.64 6.68 -23.86
C LYS A 46 -16.82 6.79 -22.35
N LEU A 47 -16.07 6.03 -21.57
CA LEU A 47 -16.17 6.09 -20.10
C LEU A 47 -15.62 7.40 -19.55
N ARG A 48 -14.57 7.96 -20.16
CA ARG A 48 -14.03 9.27 -19.77
C ARG A 48 -15.06 10.39 -20.01
N GLU A 49 -15.78 10.37 -21.11
CA GLU A 49 -16.86 11.33 -21.38
C GLU A 49 -18.02 11.17 -20.40
N GLU A 50 -18.43 9.93 -20.10
CA GLU A 50 -19.52 9.61 -19.16
C GLU A 50 -19.16 10.02 -17.72
N PHE A 51 -17.99 9.63 -17.24
CA PHE A 51 -17.53 9.92 -15.89
C PHE A 51 -17.11 11.39 -15.73
N GLY A 52 -16.50 11.99 -16.77
CA GLY A 52 -15.88 13.30 -16.72
C GLY A 52 -14.50 13.29 -16.07
N GLN A 53 -14.05 14.46 -15.60
CA GLN A 53 -12.72 14.62 -15.00
C GLN A 53 -12.80 14.80 -13.49
N ALA A 54 -12.07 13.97 -12.76
CA ALA A 54 -11.80 14.09 -11.34
C ALA A 54 -10.31 14.41 -11.09
N THR A 55 -10.01 14.90 -9.89
CA THR A 55 -8.64 15.08 -9.41
C THR A 55 -8.43 14.20 -8.18
N PHE A 56 -7.52 13.26 -8.28
CA PHE A 56 -7.18 12.35 -7.20
C PHE A 56 -6.00 12.91 -6.39
N PHE A 57 -6.19 13.03 -5.07
CA PHE A 57 -5.21 13.56 -4.14
C PHE A 57 -4.62 12.45 -3.28
N THR A 58 -3.35 12.54 -2.96
CA THR A 58 -2.71 11.64 -1.99
C THR A 58 -1.46 12.26 -1.39
N ALA A 59 -1.04 11.74 -0.23
CA ALA A 59 0.28 11.98 0.33
C ALA A 59 1.12 10.70 0.30
N THR A 60 2.42 10.83 0.10
CA THR A 60 3.30 9.66 -0.09
C THR A 60 4.77 9.98 0.19
N ASP A 61 5.51 8.97 0.61
CA ASP A 61 6.97 8.93 0.56
C ASP A 61 7.53 8.44 -0.80
N GLY A 62 6.65 7.91 -1.69
CA GLY A 62 7.07 7.46 -3.03
C GLY A 62 6.09 6.52 -3.75
N ASN A 63 6.07 5.24 -3.40
CA ASN A 63 5.43 4.20 -4.22
C ASN A 63 3.91 4.29 -4.31
N HIS A 64 3.22 4.71 -3.24
CA HIS A 64 1.77 4.87 -3.28
C HIS A 64 1.39 6.01 -4.24
N GLY A 65 1.98 7.19 -4.07
CA GLY A 65 1.72 8.32 -4.95
C GLY A 65 2.10 8.05 -6.40
N ARG A 66 3.20 7.32 -6.64
CA ARG A 66 3.55 6.88 -8.00
C ARG A 66 2.48 5.97 -8.61
N GLY A 67 1.94 5.04 -7.81
CA GLY A 67 0.85 4.17 -8.25
C GLY A 67 -0.45 4.93 -8.53
N VAL A 68 -0.80 5.92 -7.69
CA VAL A 68 -1.94 6.82 -7.88
C VAL A 68 -1.76 7.66 -9.15
N ALA A 69 -0.59 8.28 -9.34
CA ALA A 69 -0.27 9.08 -10.52
C ALA A 69 -0.38 8.26 -11.82
N TRP A 70 0.24 7.07 -11.83
CA TRP A 70 0.17 6.15 -12.97
C TRP A 70 -1.27 5.75 -13.32
N ALA A 71 -2.06 5.38 -12.31
CA ALA A 71 -3.44 4.98 -12.51
C ALA A 71 -4.30 6.14 -13.03
N ALA A 72 -4.19 7.33 -12.41
CA ALA A 72 -4.92 8.52 -12.84
C ALA A 72 -4.61 8.87 -14.31
N ASN A 73 -3.34 8.88 -14.69
CA ASN A 73 -2.93 9.14 -16.06
C ASN A 73 -3.56 8.14 -17.06
N ARG A 74 -3.50 6.82 -16.75
CA ARG A 74 -4.11 5.78 -17.59
C ARG A 74 -5.62 5.94 -17.73
N LEU A 75 -6.28 6.38 -16.69
CA LEU A 75 -7.72 6.62 -16.67
C LEU A 75 -8.11 7.99 -17.26
N GLY A 76 -7.14 8.80 -17.69
CA GLY A 76 -7.39 10.16 -18.22
C GLY A 76 -7.83 11.15 -17.14
N GLN A 77 -7.46 10.90 -15.89
CA GLN A 77 -7.79 11.71 -14.72
C GLN A 77 -6.56 12.51 -14.26
N LYS A 78 -6.77 13.48 -13.35
CA LYS A 78 -5.69 14.25 -12.74
C LYS A 78 -5.25 13.62 -11.42
N ALA A 79 -3.99 13.82 -11.06
CA ALA A 79 -3.46 13.48 -9.74
C ALA A 79 -2.64 14.63 -9.15
N VAL A 80 -2.81 14.88 -7.85
CA VAL A 80 -2.02 15.78 -7.04
C VAL A 80 -1.41 14.97 -5.89
N VAL A 81 -0.09 15.08 -5.71
CA VAL A 81 0.67 14.24 -4.79
C VAL A 81 1.55 15.12 -3.90
N HIS A 82 1.29 15.11 -2.59
CA HIS A 82 2.12 15.78 -1.62
C HIS A 82 3.12 14.81 -0.99
N MET A 83 4.38 15.23 -0.92
CA MET A 83 5.45 14.44 -0.33
C MET A 83 5.97 15.12 0.93
N PRO A 84 6.29 14.36 2.00
CA PRO A 84 6.78 14.94 3.23
C PRO A 84 8.21 15.45 3.08
N LYS A 85 8.60 16.34 4.00
CA LYS A 85 9.96 16.83 4.15
C LYS A 85 10.97 15.68 4.23
N GLY A 86 12.12 15.85 3.57
CA GLY A 86 13.18 14.84 3.52
C GLY A 86 13.05 13.84 2.38
N THR A 87 11.96 13.87 1.63
CA THR A 87 11.82 13.06 0.41
C THR A 87 12.85 13.50 -0.64
N THR A 88 13.42 12.52 -1.36
CA THR A 88 14.45 12.79 -2.36
C THR A 88 13.86 13.34 -3.66
N GLN A 89 14.62 14.20 -4.34
CA GLN A 89 14.27 14.72 -5.66
C GLN A 89 13.98 13.61 -6.69
N THR A 90 14.74 12.51 -6.64
CA THR A 90 14.53 11.35 -7.51
C THR A 90 13.14 10.73 -7.34
N ARG A 91 12.62 10.65 -6.10
CA ARG A 91 11.26 10.13 -5.85
C ARG A 91 10.20 11.06 -6.41
N LEU A 92 10.35 12.37 -6.19
CA LEU A 92 9.47 13.39 -6.79
C LEU A 92 9.44 13.25 -8.32
N GLU A 93 10.60 13.20 -8.97
CA GLU A 93 10.70 13.07 -10.43
C GLU A 93 10.06 11.79 -10.95
N ASN A 94 10.16 10.68 -10.23
CA ASN A 94 9.53 9.43 -10.60
C ASN A 94 8.00 9.51 -10.56
N ILE A 95 7.43 10.30 -9.66
CA ILE A 95 5.98 10.55 -9.61
C ILE A 95 5.57 11.53 -10.72
N ALA A 96 6.33 12.62 -10.91
CA ALA A 96 6.06 13.60 -11.96
C ALA A 96 6.06 12.98 -13.36
N LYS A 97 6.96 12.01 -13.64
CA LYS A 97 7.00 11.26 -14.90
C LYS A 97 5.72 10.48 -15.20
N GLU A 98 4.97 10.09 -14.17
CA GLU A 98 3.67 9.43 -14.33
C GLU A 98 2.52 10.43 -14.61
N GLY A 99 2.81 11.74 -14.70
CA GLY A 99 1.86 12.77 -15.12
C GLY A 99 1.11 13.48 -13.98
N ALA A 100 1.49 13.29 -12.73
CA ALA A 100 0.90 13.99 -11.59
C ALA A 100 1.53 15.37 -11.37
N GLN A 101 0.75 16.28 -10.80
CA GLN A 101 1.28 17.43 -10.08
C GLN A 101 1.83 16.93 -8.74
N VAL A 102 3.11 17.21 -8.45
CA VAL A 102 3.77 16.71 -7.23
C VAL A 102 4.67 17.78 -6.64
N ASP A 103 4.69 17.86 -5.33
CA ASP A 103 5.54 18.77 -4.56
C ASP A 103 6.07 18.12 -3.28
N ILE A 104 7.12 18.69 -2.70
CA ILE A 104 7.64 18.35 -1.37
C ILE A 104 7.22 19.45 -0.42
N GLN A 105 6.50 19.09 0.63
CA GLN A 105 6.02 19.98 1.67
C GLN A 105 7.01 20.06 2.84
N GLU A 106 7.10 21.21 3.51
CA GLU A 106 7.92 21.40 4.71
C GLU A 106 7.22 20.88 5.99
N MET A 107 6.61 19.69 5.90
CA MET A 107 5.86 19.05 6.98
C MET A 107 6.08 17.54 6.97
N ASN A 108 5.65 16.84 8.05
CA ASN A 108 5.72 15.39 8.16
C ASN A 108 4.68 14.70 7.27
N TYR A 109 4.73 13.37 7.24
CA TYR A 109 3.83 12.56 6.43
C TYR A 109 2.35 12.73 6.81
N ASP A 110 2.02 12.69 8.11
CA ASP A 110 0.64 12.75 8.58
C ASP A 110 0.02 14.13 8.31
N ASP A 111 0.81 15.21 8.39
CA ASP A 111 0.37 16.55 7.99
C ASP A 111 0.15 16.65 6.47
N CYS A 112 0.98 15.99 5.66
CA CYS A 112 0.76 15.89 4.22
C CYS A 112 -0.55 15.16 3.89
N VAL A 113 -0.89 14.10 4.64
CA VAL A 113 -2.18 13.38 4.50
C VAL A 113 -3.34 14.32 4.80
N ARG A 114 -3.26 15.09 5.89
CA ARG A 114 -4.28 16.08 6.25
C ARG A 114 -4.42 17.19 5.19
N LEU A 115 -3.31 17.65 4.62
CA LEU A 115 -3.31 18.62 3.53
C LEU A 115 -4.00 18.05 2.28
N ALA A 116 -3.63 16.85 1.86
CA ALA A 116 -4.23 16.19 0.70
C ALA A 116 -5.73 15.97 0.86
N ALA A 117 -6.18 15.56 2.04
CA ALA A 117 -7.60 15.39 2.35
C ALA A 117 -8.36 16.73 2.28
N LYS A 118 -7.80 17.79 2.86
CA LYS A 118 -8.39 19.14 2.81
C LYS A 118 -8.50 19.65 1.36
N GLU A 119 -7.44 19.55 0.58
CA GLU A 119 -7.46 20.01 -0.81
C GLU A 119 -8.42 19.20 -1.68
N ALA A 120 -8.57 17.89 -1.42
CA ALA A 120 -9.57 17.07 -2.07
C ALA A 120 -10.99 17.58 -1.79
N ASP A 121 -11.31 17.91 -0.54
CA ASP A 121 -12.63 18.43 -0.14
C ASP A 121 -12.92 19.81 -0.74
N GLU A 122 -11.90 20.66 -0.88
CA GLU A 122 -12.02 22.02 -1.43
C GLU A 122 -12.04 22.05 -2.97
N THR A 123 -11.67 20.93 -3.62
CA THR A 123 -11.57 20.85 -5.09
C THR A 123 -12.84 20.25 -5.69
N PRO A 124 -13.47 20.88 -6.68
CA PRO A 124 -14.59 20.27 -7.39
C PRO A 124 -14.22 18.92 -7.98
N ARG A 125 -14.92 17.84 -7.59
CA ARG A 125 -14.59 16.44 -7.92
C ARG A 125 -13.20 16.02 -7.48
N GLY A 126 -12.71 16.59 -6.39
CA GLY A 126 -11.53 16.12 -5.68
C GLY A 126 -11.84 14.84 -4.91
N VAL A 127 -10.91 13.91 -4.92
CA VAL A 127 -11.03 12.60 -4.27
C VAL A 127 -9.73 12.25 -3.59
N ILE A 128 -9.77 12.06 -2.27
CA ILE A 128 -8.61 11.54 -1.54
C ILE A 128 -8.45 10.04 -1.81
N VAL A 129 -7.24 9.60 -2.19
CA VAL A 129 -6.89 8.18 -2.38
C VAL A 129 -5.66 7.88 -1.53
N GLN A 130 -5.90 7.73 -0.23
CA GLN A 130 -4.85 7.48 0.76
C GLN A 130 -4.90 6.02 1.24
N ASP A 131 -3.73 5.41 1.42
CA ASP A 131 -3.58 3.99 1.78
C ASP A 131 -3.58 3.74 3.30
N THR A 132 -4.17 4.65 4.08
CA THR A 132 -4.49 4.48 5.49
C THR A 132 -5.95 4.86 5.74
N ALA A 133 -6.55 4.37 6.82
CA ALA A 133 -7.94 4.63 7.18
C ALA A 133 -8.06 5.34 8.52
N TRP A 134 -9.03 6.22 8.62
CA TRP A 134 -9.43 6.90 9.84
C TRP A 134 -10.97 6.98 9.92
N ASP A 135 -11.51 7.41 11.04
CA ASP A 135 -12.95 7.53 11.24
C ASP A 135 -13.59 8.44 10.17
N GLY A 136 -14.54 7.88 9.42
CA GLY A 136 -15.19 8.55 8.29
C GLY A 136 -14.46 8.43 6.93
N TYR A 137 -13.25 7.84 6.89
CA TYR A 137 -12.54 7.54 5.65
C TYR A 137 -12.11 6.07 5.63
N GLU A 138 -12.99 5.19 5.26
CA GLU A 138 -12.82 3.74 5.34
C GLU A 138 -13.06 3.04 4.00
N GLU A 139 -13.95 3.57 3.16
CA GLU A 139 -14.37 2.92 1.92
C GLU A 139 -13.22 2.79 0.91
N ILE A 140 -12.53 3.88 0.60
CA ILE A 140 -11.41 3.88 -0.34
C ILE A 140 -10.21 3.08 0.20
N PRO A 141 -9.80 3.21 1.47
CA PRO A 141 -8.80 2.33 2.05
C PRO A 141 -9.15 0.85 1.98
N ALA A 142 -10.40 0.48 2.21
CA ALA A 142 -10.86 -0.91 2.04
C ALA A 142 -10.71 -1.39 0.59
N TRP A 143 -11.02 -0.56 -0.40
CA TRP A 143 -10.79 -0.89 -1.81
C TRP A 143 -9.29 -1.01 -2.15
N ILE A 144 -8.45 -0.14 -1.58
CA ILE A 144 -6.99 -0.26 -1.73
C ILE A 144 -6.51 -1.62 -1.20
N MET A 145 -6.95 -2.02 -0.01
CA MET A 145 -6.63 -3.32 0.57
C MET A 145 -7.13 -4.48 -0.30
N GLN A 146 -8.34 -4.37 -0.86
CA GLN A 146 -8.85 -5.36 -1.83
C GLN A 146 -7.96 -5.46 -3.07
N GLY A 147 -7.48 -4.34 -3.60
CA GLY A 147 -6.53 -4.31 -4.72
C GLY A 147 -5.22 -5.05 -4.39
N TYR A 148 -4.69 -4.89 -3.17
CA TYR A 148 -3.53 -5.66 -2.69
C TYR A 148 -3.80 -7.16 -2.59
N GLY A 149 -5.05 -7.56 -2.43
CA GLY A 149 -5.48 -8.96 -2.46
C GLY A 149 -5.09 -9.70 -3.75
N THR A 150 -4.94 -8.98 -4.88
CA THR A 150 -4.43 -9.54 -6.14
C THR A 150 -3.05 -10.17 -5.95
N MET A 151 -2.15 -9.51 -5.24
CA MET A 151 -0.81 -10.03 -4.97
C MET A 151 -0.87 -11.30 -4.09
N ALA A 152 -1.74 -11.32 -3.09
CA ALA A 152 -1.91 -12.47 -2.21
C ALA A 152 -2.52 -13.67 -2.97
N MET A 153 -3.51 -13.43 -3.84
CA MET A 153 -4.11 -14.44 -4.72
C MET A 153 -3.05 -15.06 -5.64
N GLU A 154 -2.30 -14.22 -6.36
CA GLU A 154 -1.22 -14.68 -7.24
C GLU A 154 -0.17 -15.49 -6.48
N ALA A 155 0.20 -15.05 -5.27
CA ALA A 155 1.16 -15.79 -4.43
C ALA A 155 0.63 -17.19 -4.07
N GLY A 156 -0.67 -17.30 -3.72
CA GLY A 156 -1.31 -18.58 -3.45
C GLY A 156 -1.31 -19.52 -4.66
N GLU A 157 -1.65 -19.00 -5.85
CA GLU A 157 -1.62 -19.75 -7.10
C GLU A 157 -0.20 -20.21 -7.47
N GLN A 158 0.78 -19.34 -7.33
CA GLN A 158 2.19 -19.65 -7.60
C GLN A 158 2.76 -20.70 -6.65
N LEU A 159 2.39 -20.65 -5.36
CA LEU A 159 2.75 -21.67 -4.39
C LEU A 159 2.17 -23.05 -4.77
N LYS A 160 0.89 -23.11 -5.12
CA LYS A 160 0.25 -24.35 -5.59
C LYS A 160 0.94 -24.91 -6.84
N ALA A 161 1.26 -24.06 -7.81
CA ALA A 161 1.99 -24.47 -9.01
C ALA A 161 3.37 -25.07 -8.70
N GLN A 162 3.98 -24.70 -7.57
CA GLN A 162 5.24 -25.26 -7.08
C GLN A 162 5.05 -26.46 -6.13
N GLY A 163 3.85 -26.97 -5.96
CA GLY A 163 3.55 -28.11 -5.09
C GLY A 163 3.42 -27.75 -3.61
N CYS A 164 3.37 -26.48 -3.26
CA CYS A 164 3.11 -26.01 -1.90
C CYS A 164 1.64 -25.66 -1.72
N GLU A 165 0.88 -26.60 -1.15
CA GLU A 165 -0.57 -26.43 -0.95
C GLU A 165 -0.90 -25.35 0.09
N ARG A 166 -0.04 -25.15 1.11
CA ARG A 166 -0.21 -24.17 2.16
C ARG A 166 1.16 -23.77 2.75
N PRO A 167 1.46 -22.46 2.84
CA PRO A 167 2.66 -22.01 3.56
C PRO A 167 2.49 -22.25 5.07
N THR A 168 3.57 -22.55 5.77
CA THR A 168 3.56 -22.68 7.24
C THR A 168 3.58 -21.31 7.92
N HIS A 169 4.31 -20.37 7.34
CA HIS A 169 4.49 -19.00 7.82
C HIS A 169 4.36 -18.02 6.67
N ILE A 170 3.80 -16.85 6.95
CA ILE A 170 3.76 -15.70 6.04
C ILE A 170 4.36 -14.51 6.76
N PHE A 171 5.46 -14.01 6.24
CA PHE A 171 6.09 -12.77 6.69
C PHE A 171 5.63 -11.64 5.80
N VAL A 172 5.20 -10.53 6.38
CA VAL A 172 4.76 -9.35 5.66
C VAL A 172 5.19 -8.09 6.40
N GLN A 173 5.74 -7.13 5.68
CA GLN A 173 6.12 -5.84 6.23
C GLN A 173 4.88 -4.94 6.43
N ALA A 174 4.96 -4.03 7.39
CA ALA A 174 3.91 -3.06 7.65
C ALA A 174 4.46 -1.68 8.02
N GLY A 175 3.92 -0.65 7.38
CA GLY A 175 3.86 0.71 7.89
C GLY A 175 2.52 0.89 8.61
N VAL A 176 1.55 1.57 8.01
CA VAL A 176 0.18 1.70 8.57
C VAL A 176 -0.59 0.37 8.70
N GLY A 177 -0.16 -0.68 8.01
CA GLY A 177 -0.74 -2.02 8.08
C GLY A 177 -1.64 -2.44 6.90
N SER A 178 -1.95 -1.56 5.94
CA SER A 178 -2.90 -1.86 4.85
C SER A 178 -2.51 -3.07 4.00
N LEU A 179 -1.22 -3.19 3.62
CA LEU A 179 -0.71 -4.37 2.92
C LEU A 179 -0.82 -5.62 3.81
N ALA A 180 -0.34 -5.52 5.05
CA ALA A 180 -0.34 -6.64 5.98
C ALA A 180 -1.78 -7.12 6.24
N GLY A 181 -2.72 -6.21 6.47
CA GLY A 181 -4.14 -6.54 6.64
C GLY A 181 -4.74 -7.23 5.42
N ALA A 182 -4.41 -6.78 4.21
CA ALA A 182 -4.88 -7.41 2.97
C ALA A 182 -4.34 -8.84 2.81
N VAL A 183 -3.04 -9.04 3.01
CA VAL A 183 -2.39 -10.35 2.91
C VAL A 183 -2.90 -11.31 3.99
N VAL A 184 -2.93 -10.86 5.24
CA VAL A 184 -3.40 -11.67 6.38
C VAL A 184 -4.87 -12.03 6.20
N GLY A 185 -5.73 -11.06 5.86
CA GLY A 185 -7.15 -11.29 5.63
C GLY A 185 -7.42 -12.29 4.52
N TYR A 186 -6.70 -12.18 3.40
CA TYR A 186 -6.81 -13.13 2.30
C TYR A 186 -6.45 -14.56 2.70
N PHE A 187 -5.26 -14.75 3.28
CA PHE A 187 -4.79 -16.10 3.62
C PHE A 187 -5.48 -16.69 4.87
N ALA A 188 -5.91 -15.86 5.82
CA ALA A 188 -6.73 -16.33 6.94
C ALA A 188 -8.08 -16.88 6.46
N ASN A 189 -8.69 -16.23 5.47
CA ASN A 189 -9.93 -16.71 4.87
C ASN A 189 -9.70 -17.94 3.96
N LEU A 190 -8.63 -17.95 3.14
CA LEU A 190 -8.32 -19.07 2.24
C LEU A 190 -8.00 -20.35 3.01
N TYR A 191 -7.35 -20.25 4.16
CA TYR A 191 -6.94 -21.37 5.00
C TYR A 191 -7.64 -21.36 6.37
N ALA A 192 -8.94 -21.03 6.40
CA ALA A 192 -9.70 -20.79 7.64
C ALA A 192 -9.56 -21.92 8.68
N ASP A 193 -9.59 -23.20 8.23
CA ASP A 193 -9.49 -24.37 9.11
C ASP A 193 -8.07 -24.61 9.66
N ASN A 194 -7.05 -24.10 8.97
CA ASN A 194 -5.64 -24.29 9.36
C ASN A 194 -4.78 -23.12 8.82
N PRO A 195 -4.94 -21.91 9.37
CA PRO A 195 -4.23 -20.75 8.87
C PRO A 195 -2.71 -20.87 9.11
N PRO A 196 -1.88 -20.27 8.23
CA PRO A 196 -0.44 -20.15 8.47
C PRO A 196 -0.17 -19.26 9.68
N THR A 197 1.03 -19.34 10.23
CA THR A 197 1.50 -18.37 11.22
C THR A 197 1.83 -17.06 10.50
N PHE A 198 1.09 -15.99 10.81
CA PHE A 198 1.37 -14.67 10.28
C PHE A 198 2.38 -13.94 11.16
N VAL A 199 3.38 -13.35 10.52
CA VAL A 199 4.44 -12.56 11.14
C VAL A 199 4.46 -11.19 10.48
N VAL A 200 4.16 -10.15 11.24
CA VAL A 200 4.23 -8.76 10.79
C VAL A 200 5.56 -8.16 11.22
N VAL A 201 6.23 -7.50 10.29
CA VAL A 201 7.54 -6.86 10.52
C VAL A 201 7.43 -5.37 10.26
N GLU A 202 7.82 -4.56 11.25
CA GLU A 202 7.81 -3.10 11.19
C GLU A 202 9.21 -2.54 11.40
N ALA A 203 9.42 -1.29 10.97
CA ALA A 203 10.61 -0.54 11.38
C ALA A 203 10.54 -0.21 12.88
N GLU A 204 11.60 -0.47 13.63
CA GLU A 204 11.67 -0.20 15.08
C GLU A 204 11.32 1.25 15.42
N ALA A 205 11.72 2.20 14.58
CA ALA A 205 11.45 3.61 14.75
C ALA A 205 9.96 4.00 14.59
N ALA A 206 9.12 3.13 13.98
CA ALA A 206 7.72 3.40 13.66
C ALA A 206 6.78 2.22 13.98
N ALA A 207 7.14 1.35 14.92
CA ALA A 207 6.47 0.08 15.21
C ALA A 207 5.15 0.28 15.99
N CYS A 208 4.14 0.88 15.36
CA CYS A 208 2.85 1.20 15.95
C CYS A 208 1.98 -0.04 16.18
N LEU A 209 1.97 -1.00 15.24
CA LEU A 209 1.22 -2.26 15.37
C LEU A 209 1.84 -3.16 16.46
N TYR A 210 3.17 -3.23 16.50
CA TYR A 210 3.88 -3.94 17.58
C TYR A 210 3.52 -3.38 18.96
N LYS A 211 3.50 -2.05 19.11
CA LYS A 211 3.10 -1.40 20.37
C LYS A 211 1.65 -1.72 20.74
N GLY A 212 0.72 -1.72 19.78
CA GLY A 212 -0.67 -2.13 19.98
C GLY A 212 -0.77 -3.58 20.46
N ALA A 213 -0.06 -4.49 19.78
CA ALA A 213 -0.03 -5.91 20.15
C ALA A 213 0.61 -6.14 21.55
N ALA A 214 1.70 -5.44 21.85
CA ALA A 214 2.37 -5.55 23.14
C ALA A 214 1.53 -5.02 24.32
N ALA A 215 0.66 -4.02 24.07
CA ALA A 215 -0.27 -3.51 25.07
C ALA A 215 -1.34 -4.56 25.45
N GLY A 216 -1.78 -5.39 24.50
CA GLY A 216 -2.68 -6.50 24.74
C GLY A 216 -4.14 -6.14 25.06
N ASP A 217 -4.52 -4.87 24.95
CA ASP A 217 -5.89 -4.38 25.20
C ASP A 217 -6.75 -4.27 23.91
N GLY A 218 -6.15 -4.49 22.75
CA GLY A 218 -6.80 -4.44 21.46
C GLY A 218 -6.91 -3.05 20.83
N ASP A 219 -6.46 -2.01 21.54
CA ASP A 219 -6.50 -0.63 21.06
C ASP A 219 -5.30 -0.31 20.18
N ILE A 220 -5.47 0.65 19.28
CA ILE A 220 -4.37 1.17 18.45
C ILE A 220 -3.37 1.94 19.32
N ARG A 221 -2.12 2.00 18.85
CA ARG A 221 -1.07 2.82 19.45
C ARG A 221 -0.43 3.68 18.35
N ILE A 222 -0.25 4.95 18.65
CA ILE A 222 0.42 5.90 17.77
C ILE A 222 1.90 5.98 18.15
N VAL A 223 2.75 6.15 17.18
CA VAL A 223 4.17 6.45 17.32
C VAL A 223 4.40 7.86 16.79
N ASP A 224 4.84 8.75 17.65
CA ASP A 224 5.15 10.13 17.31
C ASP A 224 6.66 10.31 17.12
N GLY A 225 7.04 11.44 16.49
CA GLY A 225 8.42 11.86 16.31
C GLY A 225 8.91 11.74 14.86
N ASP A 226 10.22 11.79 14.69
CA ASP A 226 10.84 11.82 13.36
C ASP A 226 10.78 10.48 12.62
N MET A 227 10.57 9.38 13.34
CA MET A 227 10.48 8.01 12.80
C MET A 227 11.59 7.69 11.77
N GLN A 228 12.81 8.18 12.04
CA GLN A 228 13.94 8.04 11.11
C GLN A 228 14.34 6.58 10.95
N THR A 229 14.21 6.09 9.72
CA THR A 229 14.59 4.74 9.33
C THR A 229 14.93 4.71 7.83
N ILE A 230 15.81 3.80 7.42
CA ILE A 230 16.04 3.55 5.99
C ILE A 230 14.81 2.92 5.33
N MET A 231 13.96 2.23 6.10
CA MET A 231 12.69 1.65 5.65
C MET A 231 11.62 2.72 5.45
N ALA A 232 11.87 3.67 4.55
CA ALA A 232 11.07 4.88 4.38
C ALA A 232 9.58 4.60 4.12
N GLY A 233 9.25 3.54 3.38
CA GLY A 233 7.86 3.12 3.13
C GLY A 233 7.14 2.53 4.36
N LEU A 234 7.86 2.32 5.49
CA LEU A 234 7.31 1.85 6.76
C LEU A 234 7.33 2.93 7.85
N ALA A 235 7.84 4.13 7.57
CA ALA A 235 7.95 5.24 8.52
C ALA A 235 6.59 5.93 8.72
N CYS A 236 5.62 5.22 9.28
CA CYS A 236 4.25 5.67 9.50
C CYS A 236 3.85 5.37 10.94
N GLY A 237 3.42 6.37 11.69
CA GLY A 237 3.12 6.25 13.12
C GLY A 237 1.66 5.93 13.44
N GLU A 238 0.74 6.21 12.54
CA GLU A 238 -0.71 6.03 12.75
C GLU A 238 -1.22 4.75 12.04
N PRO A 239 -1.71 3.73 12.80
CA PRO A 239 -2.21 2.49 12.21
C PRO A 239 -3.48 2.73 11.37
N ASN A 240 -3.60 1.98 10.27
CA ASN A 240 -4.87 1.85 9.55
C ASN A 240 -5.85 1.08 10.43
N THR A 241 -6.97 1.69 10.78
CA THR A 241 -7.97 1.15 11.71
C THR A 241 -8.61 -0.14 11.21
N ILE A 242 -8.90 -0.23 9.91
CA ILE A 242 -9.48 -1.44 9.28
C ILE A 242 -8.48 -2.61 9.35
N SER A 243 -7.22 -2.34 9.03
CA SER A 243 -6.20 -3.38 9.04
C SER A 243 -5.88 -3.86 10.44
N TRP A 244 -5.90 -2.95 11.45
CA TRP A 244 -5.68 -3.33 12.83
C TRP A 244 -6.68 -4.37 13.33
N ASP A 245 -7.95 -4.23 12.98
CA ASP A 245 -8.98 -5.21 13.34
C ASP A 245 -8.69 -6.60 12.78
N ILE A 246 -8.12 -6.69 11.59
CA ILE A 246 -7.68 -7.96 11.00
C ILE A 246 -6.41 -8.47 11.72
N LEU A 247 -5.41 -7.61 11.86
CA LEU A 247 -4.09 -7.98 12.35
C LEU A 247 -4.12 -8.44 13.80
N LYS A 248 -4.78 -7.71 14.71
CA LYS A 248 -4.87 -8.08 16.13
C LYS A 248 -5.52 -9.44 16.37
N ASN A 249 -6.40 -9.88 15.45
CA ASN A 249 -7.12 -11.16 15.60
C ASN A 249 -6.41 -12.35 14.95
N HIS A 250 -5.55 -12.13 13.95
CA HIS A 250 -4.97 -13.21 13.16
C HIS A 250 -3.44 -13.32 13.26
N VAL A 251 -2.74 -12.23 13.52
CA VAL A 251 -1.27 -12.22 13.60
C VAL A 251 -0.81 -12.75 14.96
N LYS A 252 0.15 -13.68 14.93
CA LYS A 252 0.71 -14.26 16.14
C LYS A 252 2.04 -13.64 16.56
N VAL A 253 2.75 -13.03 15.61
CA VAL A 253 4.09 -12.49 15.87
C VAL A 253 4.19 -11.10 15.23
N PHE A 254 4.51 -10.11 16.04
CA PHE A 254 4.87 -8.76 15.61
C PHE A 254 6.34 -8.53 15.93
N ILE A 255 7.09 -8.02 14.98
CA ILE A 255 8.54 -7.77 15.07
C ILE A 255 8.81 -6.30 14.80
N ALA A 256 9.50 -5.62 15.69
CA ALA A 256 10.11 -4.33 15.45
C ALA A 256 11.56 -4.55 15.03
N ALA A 257 11.89 -4.29 13.76
CA ALA A 257 13.19 -4.58 13.18
C ALA A 257 14.05 -3.32 13.04
N PRO A 258 15.32 -3.36 13.49
CA PRO A 258 16.25 -2.26 13.26
C PRO A 258 16.71 -2.22 11.80
N ASP A 259 17.16 -1.07 11.34
CA ASP A 259 17.56 -0.77 9.95
C ASP A 259 18.57 -1.76 9.33
N TRP A 260 19.49 -2.30 10.15
CA TRP A 260 20.47 -3.25 9.64
C TRP A 260 19.85 -4.56 9.12
N VAL A 261 18.65 -4.92 9.61
CA VAL A 261 17.91 -6.12 9.12
C VAL A 261 17.50 -5.90 7.67
N ALA A 262 16.90 -4.75 7.35
CA ALA A 262 16.54 -4.38 5.98
C ALA A 262 17.77 -4.32 5.07
N ALA A 263 18.84 -3.67 5.52
CA ALA A 263 20.10 -3.59 4.77
C ALA A 263 20.70 -4.98 4.47
N ASN A 264 20.65 -5.91 5.43
CA ASN A 264 21.11 -7.28 5.23
C ASN A 264 20.18 -8.06 4.29
N GLY A 265 18.87 -7.92 4.46
CA GLY A 265 17.87 -8.55 3.59
C GLY A 265 18.09 -8.19 2.12
N MET A 266 18.25 -6.89 1.82
CA MET A 266 18.58 -6.44 0.47
C MET A 266 19.86 -7.09 -0.09
N ARG A 267 20.93 -7.17 0.71
CA ARG A 267 22.20 -7.78 0.28
C ARG A 267 22.04 -9.27 0.04
N MET A 268 21.33 -9.99 0.92
CA MET A 268 21.10 -11.42 0.79
C MET A 268 20.27 -11.75 -0.46
N LEU A 269 19.23 -10.96 -0.74
CA LEU A 269 18.41 -11.15 -1.94
C LEU A 269 19.17 -10.81 -3.23
N ALA A 270 20.03 -9.78 -3.21
CA ALA A 270 20.84 -9.39 -4.37
C ALA A 270 22.02 -10.35 -4.64
N ALA A 271 22.51 -11.05 -3.62
CA ALA A 271 23.61 -12.00 -3.71
C ALA A 271 23.19 -13.37 -3.14
N PRO A 272 22.27 -14.08 -3.82
CA PRO A 272 21.70 -15.33 -3.33
C PRO A 272 22.73 -16.45 -3.29
N ILE A 273 22.44 -17.48 -2.50
CA ILE A 273 23.19 -18.72 -2.53
C ILE A 273 22.95 -19.47 -3.86
N LYS A 274 23.85 -20.37 -4.20
CA LYS A 274 23.75 -21.10 -5.47
C LYS A 274 22.42 -21.84 -5.60
N GLY A 275 21.70 -21.53 -6.66
CA GLY A 275 20.41 -22.14 -7.01
C GLY A 275 19.21 -21.22 -6.76
N ASP A 276 19.35 -20.16 -5.97
CA ASP A 276 18.31 -19.17 -5.77
C ASP A 276 18.38 -18.03 -6.81
N ALA A 277 17.24 -17.42 -7.08
CA ALA A 277 17.16 -16.25 -7.95
C ALA A 277 17.65 -15.00 -7.24
N ALA A 278 18.40 -14.14 -7.94
CA ALA A 278 18.70 -12.80 -7.46
C ALA A 278 17.45 -11.92 -7.53
N ILE A 279 17.13 -11.25 -6.43
CA ILE A 279 15.96 -10.36 -6.33
C ILE A 279 16.44 -8.96 -5.93
N THR A 280 15.96 -7.95 -6.65
CA THR A 280 16.18 -6.55 -6.28
C THR A 280 15.07 -6.11 -5.36
N SER A 281 15.32 -6.13 -4.06
CA SER A 281 14.41 -5.61 -3.05
C SER A 281 14.72 -4.16 -2.72
N GLY A 282 13.68 -3.37 -2.44
CA GLY A 282 13.82 -2.09 -1.77
C GLY A 282 14.05 -2.26 -0.26
N GLU A 283 14.35 -1.16 0.41
CA GLU A 283 14.64 -1.09 1.84
C GLU A 283 13.44 -1.44 2.74
N SER A 284 12.23 -1.34 2.21
CA SER A 284 10.98 -1.61 2.92
C SER A 284 10.36 -2.97 2.57
N GLY A 285 11.05 -3.78 1.74
CA GLY A 285 10.54 -5.05 1.20
C GLY A 285 11.09 -6.30 1.85
#